data_13f9a8cda9730675844066f2d7be0ac8
#
_entry.id   13f9a8cda9730675844066f2d7be0ac8
#
_cell.length_a   1.000
_cell.length_b   1.000
_cell.length_c   1.000
_cell.angle_alpha   90.00
_cell.angle_beta   90.00
_cell.angle_gamma   90.00
#
_symmetry.space_group_name_H-M   'P 1'
#
loop_
_entity.id
_entity.type
_entity.pdbx_description
1 polymer ?
#
loop_
_entity_poly.entity_id
_entity_poly.type
_entity_poly.pdbx_seq_one_letter_code
_entity_poly.pdbx_strand_id
1 'polypeptide(L)'
;MAFTDEQVMLTLAGLTYRGFADPWAVAGHAARVRAAVEAGLRDLTPVREEWDLVWGPATGHDPPEFVDSSMMFVVRHRRDPARHVVAVRGTNPISLADWSFGDFWVDTTVPWPWAPPTARASVSASTAVGLSVLQSMAWRAPGTTAVVPASLAAFVAGSLRRVGAAVSDLEAPLVTLRECLRDEVVRLVKTWQDKVSGRSGPESVVRFAGAARHRLPVIHRRPPGGADEETDLLAFLTSSAERVGTALDVTVTGHSKGGALAQAVALWLREALDVPDERWDAGRGAGVACHAFAGPTPGNAAFARRVEARLGAAHHHTRNRHDIVTHAWQIDELGDVPKLYGDRTAPFRPIVEAIVAGVTPLDYRQVRAGVREFAGPLRPESRSFAEEFIHQHLDAYLRDLGLDAFGIDALTLFLG
;
A
#
# COMPACT_ATOMS: atom_id res chain seq x y z
N MET A 1 28.24 5.37 -9.04
CA MET A 1 27.13 6.29 -9.43
C MET A 1 26.18 6.29 -8.27
N ALA A 2 25.79 7.44 -7.73
CA ALA A 2 24.82 7.49 -6.64
C ALA A 2 23.40 7.36 -7.25
N PHE A 3 22.55 6.55 -6.62
CA PHE A 3 21.14 6.42 -6.98
C PHE A 3 20.34 7.63 -6.48
N THR A 4 19.30 7.98 -7.21
CA THR A 4 18.36 9.03 -6.78
C THR A 4 17.47 8.50 -5.64
N ASP A 5 16.91 9.41 -4.85
CA ASP A 5 15.96 9.04 -3.81
C ASP A 5 14.74 8.29 -4.38
N GLU A 6 14.23 8.69 -5.56
CA GLU A 6 13.12 7.98 -6.21
C GLU A 6 13.48 6.52 -6.55
N GLN A 7 14.68 6.26 -7.08
CA GLN A 7 15.14 4.89 -7.37
C GLN A 7 15.22 4.04 -6.10
N VAL A 8 15.79 4.60 -5.03
CA VAL A 8 15.87 3.93 -3.73
C VAL A 8 14.48 3.67 -3.16
N MET A 9 13.60 4.68 -3.16
CA MET A 9 12.26 4.58 -2.58
C MET A 9 11.38 3.59 -3.34
N LEU A 10 11.41 3.56 -4.68
CA LEU A 10 10.68 2.55 -5.46
C LEU A 10 11.22 1.14 -5.20
N THR A 11 12.54 0.99 -5.09
CA THR A 11 13.15 -0.31 -4.75
C THR A 11 12.68 -0.80 -3.38
N LEU A 12 12.69 0.05 -2.36
CA LEU A 12 12.21 -0.30 -1.01
C LEU A 12 10.70 -0.61 -1.00
N ALA A 13 9.90 0.16 -1.76
CA ALA A 13 8.47 -0.11 -1.92
C ALA A 13 8.23 -1.48 -2.57
N GLY A 14 9.01 -1.84 -3.60
CA GLY A 14 8.93 -3.14 -4.25
C GLY A 14 9.32 -4.31 -3.33
N LEU A 15 10.29 -4.12 -2.44
CA LEU A 15 10.67 -5.15 -1.46
C LEU A 15 9.54 -5.55 -0.50
N THR A 16 8.50 -4.72 -0.35
CA THR A 16 7.33 -5.07 0.47
C THR A 16 6.51 -6.22 -0.12
N TYR A 17 6.69 -6.55 -1.39
CA TYR A 17 5.99 -7.66 -2.05
C TYR A 17 6.72 -8.99 -1.90
N ARG A 18 7.94 -9.00 -1.35
CA ARG A 18 8.70 -10.23 -1.14
C ARG A 18 7.98 -11.20 -0.21
N GLY A 19 8.07 -12.48 -0.55
CA GLY A 19 7.52 -13.58 0.24
C GLY A 19 6.00 -13.78 0.12
N PHE A 20 5.28 -13.02 -0.73
CA PHE A 20 3.85 -13.22 -0.93
C PHE A 20 3.54 -14.52 -1.69
N ALA A 21 4.47 -15.03 -2.48
CA ALA A 21 4.27 -16.19 -3.37
C ALA A 21 4.15 -17.54 -2.64
N ASP A 22 4.41 -17.58 -1.31
CA ASP A 22 4.23 -18.78 -0.48
C ASP A 22 3.15 -18.53 0.60
N PRO A 23 1.87 -18.37 0.19
CA PRO A 23 0.80 -17.97 1.10
C PRO A 23 0.40 -19.04 2.12
N TRP A 24 0.72 -20.31 1.84
CA TRP A 24 0.18 -21.45 2.59
C TRP A 24 1.07 -21.96 3.72
N ALA A 25 2.25 -21.44 3.88
CA ALA A 25 3.19 -21.91 4.89
C ALA A 25 3.14 -21.03 6.14
N VAL A 26 2.14 -21.19 6.97
CA VAL A 26 1.92 -20.42 8.20
C VAL A 26 3.13 -20.53 9.15
N ALA A 27 3.69 -21.73 9.33
CA ALA A 27 4.88 -21.91 10.17
C ALA A 27 6.14 -21.33 9.50
N GLY A 28 6.80 -20.39 10.18
CA GLY A 28 8.03 -19.76 9.71
C GLY A 28 7.83 -18.71 8.62
N HIS A 29 6.59 -18.33 8.26
CA HIS A 29 6.30 -17.34 7.23
C HIS A 29 7.00 -15.99 7.50
N ALA A 30 6.86 -15.42 8.68
CA ALA A 30 7.51 -14.17 9.06
C ALA A 30 9.05 -14.20 8.90
N ALA A 31 9.67 -15.32 9.23
CA ALA A 31 11.12 -15.51 9.06
C ALA A 31 11.51 -15.57 7.58
N ARG A 32 10.70 -16.23 6.72
CA ARG A 32 10.94 -16.26 5.27
C ARG A 32 10.77 -14.90 4.61
N VAL A 33 9.70 -14.18 4.95
CA VAL A 33 9.46 -12.81 4.46
C VAL A 33 10.64 -11.92 4.87
N ARG A 34 11.07 -12.00 6.13
CA ARG A 34 12.25 -11.25 6.60
C ARG A 34 13.51 -11.61 5.81
N ALA A 35 13.80 -12.89 5.65
CA ALA A 35 14.95 -13.35 4.87
C ALA A 35 14.89 -12.86 3.42
N ALA A 36 13.72 -12.84 2.80
CA ALA A 36 13.51 -12.35 1.43
C ALA A 36 13.74 -10.82 1.32
N VAL A 37 13.28 -10.04 2.30
CA VAL A 37 13.56 -8.59 2.35
C VAL A 37 15.05 -8.34 2.57
N GLU A 38 15.69 -9.05 3.51
CA GLU A 38 17.13 -8.93 3.77
C GLU A 38 17.97 -9.35 2.55
N ALA A 39 17.54 -10.37 1.80
CA ALA A 39 18.17 -10.74 0.54
C ALA A 39 18.05 -9.60 -0.49
N GLY A 40 16.87 -9.02 -0.66
CA GLY A 40 16.67 -7.87 -1.54
C GLY A 40 17.55 -6.67 -1.17
N LEU A 41 17.70 -6.37 0.12
CA LEU A 41 18.58 -5.29 0.59
C LEU A 41 20.07 -5.57 0.30
N ARG A 42 20.49 -6.84 0.22
CA ARG A 42 21.87 -7.23 -0.16
C ARG A 42 22.08 -7.24 -1.66
N ASP A 43 21.06 -7.66 -2.42
CA ASP A 43 21.24 -8.04 -3.83
C ASP A 43 20.84 -6.92 -4.80
N LEU A 44 19.82 -6.10 -4.46
CA LEU A 44 19.33 -5.04 -5.35
C LEU A 44 20.23 -3.80 -5.27
N THR A 45 20.83 -3.46 -6.40
CA THR A 45 21.86 -2.42 -6.53
C THR A 45 21.50 -1.07 -5.90
N PRO A 46 20.25 -0.52 -6.02
CA PRO A 46 19.92 0.80 -5.45
C PRO A 46 19.94 0.88 -3.93
N VAL A 47 19.84 -0.28 -3.26
CA VAL A 47 19.76 -0.34 -1.78
C VAL A 47 20.90 -1.15 -1.16
N ARG A 48 21.74 -1.75 -2.00
CA ARG A 48 22.81 -2.65 -1.60
C ARG A 48 23.75 -2.00 -0.59
N GLU A 49 23.92 -2.67 0.56
CA GLU A 49 24.87 -2.30 1.62
C GLU A 49 24.69 -0.91 2.24
N GLU A 50 23.61 -0.19 1.89
CA GLU A 50 23.33 1.15 2.44
C GLU A 50 22.27 1.15 3.53
N TRP A 51 21.46 0.08 3.62
CA TRP A 51 20.30 0.02 4.51
C TRP A 51 20.30 -1.24 5.38
N ASP A 52 19.94 -1.06 6.65
CA ASP A 52 19.68 -2.13 7.62
C ASP A 52 18.19 -2.26 7.89
N LEU A 53 17.65 -3.47 7.84
CA LEU A 53 16.30 -3.77 8.30
C LEU A 53 16.24 -3.70 9.83
N VAL A 54 15.59 -2.67 10.39
CA VAL A 54 15.63 -2.36 11.82
C VAL A 54 14.32 -2.62 12.55
N TRP A 55 13.20 -2.72 11.83
CA TRP A 55 11.89 -3.10 12.37
C TRP A 55 11.09 -3.86 11.30
N GLY A 56 10.38 -4.89 11.72
CA GLY A 56 9.59 -5.71 10.81
C GLY A 56 10.41 -6.76 10.04
N PRO A 57 9.87 -7.29 8.95
CA PRO A 57 8.54 -7.04 8.40
C PRO A 57 7.42 -7.43 9.37
N ALA A 58 6.50 -6.51 9.61
CA ALA A 58 5.25 -6.80 10.27
C ALA A 58 4.19 -7.09 9.21
N THR A 59 3.47 -8.19 9.35
CA THR A 59 2.47 -8.66 8.39
C THR A 59 1.11 -8.77 9.06
N GLY A 60 0.06 -8.36 8.33
CA GLY A 60 -1.33 -8.55 8.74
C GLY A 60 -1.93 -9.75 8.00
N HIS A 61 -2.43 -10.74 8.75
CA HIS A 61 -3.13 -11.89 8.19
C HIS A 61 -4.63 -11.69 8.25
N ASP A 62 -5.29 -11.87 7.14
CA ASP A 62 -6.76 -11.83 7.09
C ASP A 62 -7.34 -13.25 7.21
N PRO A 63 -8.09 -13.55 8.28
CA PRO A 63 -8.91 -14.74 8.31
C PRO A 63 -10.05 -14.62 7.26
N PRO A 64 -10.41 -15.67 6.52
CA PRO A 64 -10.01 -17.10 6.70
C PRO A 64 -8.85 -17.55 5.82
N GLU A 65 -8.22 -16.65 5.05
CA GLU A 65 -7.35 -17.05 3.95
C GLU A 65 -5.90 -17.36 4.36
N PHE A 66 -5.49 -17.00 5.58
CA PHE A 66 -4.10 -17.12 6.06
C PHE A 66 -3.06 -16.49 5.11
N VAL A 67 -3.47 -15.50 4.33
CA VAL A 67 -2.65 -14.75 3.38
C VAL A 67 -2.37 -13.36 3.93
N ASP A 68 -1.13 -12.92 3.82
CA ASP A 68 -0.75 -11.55 4.22
C ASP A 68 -1.37 -10.52 3.29
N SER A 69 -2.36 -9.77 3.76
CA SER A 69 -2.96 -8.66 3.02
C SER A 69 -2.13 -7.39 3.11
N SER A 70 -1.50 -7.16 4.25
CA SER A 70 -0.76 -5.94 4.54
C SER A 70 0.62 -6.27 5.10
N MET A 71 1.60 -5.45 4.76
CA MET A 71 2.97 -5.57 5.25
C MET A 71 3.62 -4.20 5.39
N MET A 72 4.42 -4.04 6.43
CA MET A 72 5.23 -2.85 6.65
C MET A 72 6.57 -3.24 7.26
N PHE A 73 7.63 -2.55 6.87
CA PHE A 73 8.93 -2.66 7.53
C PHE A 73 9.62 -1.30 7.59
N VAL A 74 10.63 -1.19 8.45
CA VAL A 74 11.48 0.01 8.54
C VAL A 74 12.93 -0.38 8.28
N VAL A 75 13.56 0.39 7.39
CA VAL A 75 15.01 0.35 7.20
C VAL A 75 15.65 1.65 7.69
N ARG A 76 16.88 1.53 8.16
CA ARG A 76 17.71 2.65 8.59
C ARG A 76 18.95 2.73 7.72
N HIS A 77 19.32 3.93 7.30
CA HIS A 77 20.53 4.14 6.51
C HIS A 77 21.79 3.91 7.38
N ARG A 78 22.76 3.14 6.87
CA ARG A 78 23.93 2.70 7.64
C ARG A 78 24.87 3.84 8.03
N ARG A 79 25.03 4.83 7.14
CA ARG A 79 25.94 5.96 7.35
C ARG A 79 25.26 7.16 8.01
N ASP A 80 23.92 7.18 8.00
CA ASP A 80 23.12 8.23 8.61
C ASP A 80 22.04 7.57 9.50
N PRO A 81 22.32 7.37 10.79
CA PRO A 81 21.39 6.72 11.69
C PRO A 81 20.09 7.49 11.94
N ALA A 82 20.03 8.78 11.59
CA ALA A 82 18.81 9.57 11.68
C ALA A 82 17.83 9.25 10.53
N ARG A 83 18.34 8.81 9.38
CA ARG A 83 17.55 8.55 8.18
C ARG A 83 16.90 7.17 8.21
N HIS A 84 15.56 7.16 8.23
CA HIS A 84 14.72 5.95 8.25
C HIS A 84 13.74 5.95 7.07
N VAL A 85 13.42 4.77 6.55
CA VAL A 85 12.36 4.60 5.57
C VAL A 85 11.35 3.57 6.06
N VAL A 86 10.09 3.95 6.10
CA VAL A 86 8.93 3.09 6.33
C VAL A 86 8.39 2.65 4.99
N ALA A 87 8.51 1.40 4.65
CA ALA A 87 8.00 0.83 3.39
C ALA A 87 6.69 0.10 3.63
N VAL A 88 5.66 0.44 2.84
CA VAL A 88 4.29 -0.07 2.96
C VAL A 88 3.91 -0.85 1.72
N ARG A 89 3.40 -2.08 1.92
CA ARG A 89 2.93 -2.95 0.82
C ARG A 89 1.67 -2.39 0.16
N GLY A 90 1.61 -2.54 -1.15
CA GLY A 90 0.38 -2.42 -1.94
C GLY A 90 -0.51 -3.65 -1.83
N THR A 91 -1.37 -3.84 -2.84
CA THR A 91 -2.28 -4.98 -2.91
C THR A 91 -1.51 -6.29 -2.99
N ASN A 92 -1.84 -7.25 -2.12
CA ASN A 92 -1.38 -8.62 -2.32
C ASN A 92 -2.26 -9.27 -3.40
N PRO A 93 -1.71 -9.65 -4.57
CA PRO A 93 -2.50 -10.18 -5.68
C PRO A 93 -3.30 -11.44 -5.36
N ILE A 94 -2.89 -12.17 -4.32
CA ILE A 94 -3.53 -13.43 -3.90
C ILE A 94 -4.57 -13.20 -2.82
N SER A 95 -4.49 -12.09 -2.07
CA SER A 95 -5.42 -11.79 -0.99
C SER A 95 -6.75 -11.27 -1.50
N LEU A 96 -7.79 -12.00 -1.16
CA LEU A 96 -9.17 -11.65 -1.46
C LEU A 96 -9.67 -10.47 -0.62
N ALA A 97 -9.22 -10.39 0.63
CA ALA A 97 -9.53 -9.30 1.53
C ALA A 97 -8.94 -7.99 1.00
N ASP A 98 -7.72 -8.02 0.44
CA ASP A 98 -7.09 -6.86 -0.20
C ASP A 98 -7.95 -6.35 -1.38
N TRP A 99 -8.37 -7.23 -2.28
CA TRP A 99 -9.22 -6.86 -3.40
C TRP A 99 -10.61 -6.38 -2.97
N SER A 100 -11.16 -6.93 -1.88
CA SER A 100 -12.52 -6.63 -1.44
C SER A 100 -12.61 -5.38 -0.58
N PHE A 101 -11.67 -5.21 0.36
CA PHE A 101 -11.72 -4.17 1.39
C PHE A 101 -10.56 -3.19 1.29
N GLY A 102 -9.39 -3.68 0.85
CA GLY A 102 -8.20 -2.86 0.71
C GLY A 102 -8.24 -1.94 -0.51
N ASP A 103 -8.88 -2.34 -1.61
CA ASP A 103 -8.83 -1.60 -2.87
C ASP A 103 -10.15 -0.91 -3.22
N PHE A 104 -11.29 -1.56 -3.00
CA PHE A 104 -12.56 -1.14 -3.61
C PHE A 104 -13.63 -0.64 -2.64
N TRP A 105 -13.36 -0.52 -1.35
CA TRP A 105 -14.31 0.11 -0.44
C TRP A 105 -14.17 1.63 -0.48
N VAL A 106 -14.64 2.22 -1.57
CA VAL A 106 -14.48 3.64 -1.91
C VAL A 106 -15.79 4.43 -2.03
N ASP A 107 -16.93 3.76 -1.91
CA ASP A 107 -18.26 4.37 -1.88
C ASP A 107 -18.58 5.06 -0.55
N THR A 108 -17.65 4.99 0.39
CA THR A 108 -17.78 5.53 1.74
C THR A 108 -16.49 6.19 2.18
N THR A 109 -16.58 7.31 2.89
CA THR A 109 -15.44 8.01 3.47
C THR A 109 -15.48 8.03 4.99
N VAL A 110 -14.30 8.05 5.60
CA VAL A 110 -14.08 8.09 7.06
C VAL A 110 -13.39 9.40 7.41
N PRO A 111 -13.88 10.17 8.41
CA PRO A 111 -13.23 11.39 8.85
C PRO A 111 -11.79 11.15 9.29
N TRP A 112 -10.89 12.07 8.91
CA TRP A 112 -9.51 12.07 9.34
C TRP A 112 -9.40 12.59 10.78
N PRO A 113 -9.00 11.77 11.77
CA PRO A 113 -9.16 12.10 13.19
C PRO A 113 -8.23 13.20 13.71
N TRP A 114 -7.13 13.48 13.00
CA TRP A 114 -6.19 14.57 13.34
C TRP A 114 -6.62 15.92 12.74
N ALA A 115 -7.63 15.94 11.90
CA ALA A 115 -8.21 17.19 11.40
C ALA A 115 -9.30 17.71 12.35
N PRO A 116 -9.44 19.04 12.51
CA PRO A 116 -10.62 19.56 13.16
C PRO A 116 -11.87 19.19 12.33
N PRO A 117 -13.02 18.91 12.97
CA PRO A 117 -14.24 18.50 12.25
C PRO A 117 -14.67 19.49 11.16
N THR A 118 -14.39 20.77 11.34
CA THR A 118 -14.67 21.83 10.36
C THR A 118 -13.88 21.71 9.07
N ALA A 119 -12.74 21.01 9.09
CA ALA A 119 -11.92 20.80 7.88
C ALA A 119 -12.54 19.78 6.92
N ARG A 120 -13.44 18.90 7.39
CA ARG A 120 -14.12 17.85 6.59
C ARG A 120 -13.16 16.93 5.82
N ALA A 121 -11.89 16.83 6.29
CA ALA A 121 -10.92 15.93 5.70
C ALA A 121 -11.35 14.48 5.96
N SER A 122 -11.40 13.67 4.90
CA SER A 122 -11.82 12.27 4.96
C SER A 122 -11.00 11.42 4.01
N VAL A 123 -10.77 10.18 4.35
CA VAL A 123 -10.17 9.16 3.50
C VAL A 123 -11.22 8.13 3.08
N SER A 124 -10.96 7.35 2.03
CA SER A 124 -11.81 6.21 1.69
C SER A 124 -11.87 5.21 2.83
N ALA A 125 -12.96 4.46 2.94
CA ALA A 125 -13.05 3.39 3.93
C ALA A 125 -11.93 2.36 3.75
N SER A 126 -11.52 2.06 2.52
CA SER A 126 -10.37 1.19 2.22
C SER A 126 -9.05 1.75 2.77
N THR A 127 -8.77 3.05 2.59
CA THR A 127 -7.59 3.70 3.17
C THR A 127 -7.65 3.70 4.70
N ALA A 128 -8.83 3.93 5.29
CA ALA A 128 -9.01 3.90 6.73
C ALA A 128 -8.75 2.51 7.33
N VAL A 129 -9.26 1.44 6.69
CA VAL A 129 -8.97 0.05 7.08
C VAL A 129 -7.48 -0.23 6.99
N GLY A 130 -6.86 0.07 5.84
CA GLY A 130 -5.44 -0.15 5.64
C GLY A 130 -4.58 0.59 6.67
N LEU A 131 -4.85 1.87 6.92
CA LEU A 131 -4.15 2.64 7.96
C LEU A 131 -4.34 2.04 9.35
N SER A 132 -5.56 1.63 9.71
CA SER A 132 -5.84 1.03 11.03
C SER A 132 -5.11 -0.31 11.22
N VAL A 133 -5.00 -1.11 10.14
CA VAL A 133 -4.20 -2.34 10.15
C VAL A 133 -2.73 -2.01 10.38
N LEU A 134 -2.15 -1.07 9.62
CA LEU A 134 -0.75 -0.66 9.78
C LEU A 134 -0.44 -0.10 11.17
N GLN A 135 -1.34 0.71 11.72
CA GLN A 135 -1.22 1.27 13.08
C GLN A 135 -1.22 0.20 14.18
N SER A 136 -1.93 -0.91 13.96
CA SER A 136 -2.04 -2.01 14.92
C SER A 136 -0.93 -3.06 14.78
N MET A 137 -0.09 -2.95 13.73
CA MET A 137 1.05 -3.85 13.55
C MET A 137 2.09 -3.64 14.63
N ALA A 138 2.53 -4.76 15.21
CA ALA A 138 3.64 -4.81 16.16
C ALA A 138 4.66 -5.84 15.69
N TRP A 139 5.92 -5.58 16.00
CA TRP A 139 7.02 -6.47 15.65
C TRP A 139 7.83 -6.85 16.90
N ARG A 140 8.21 -8.11 16.97
CA ARG A 140 9.15 -8.66 17.98
C ARG A 140 10.52 -8.92 17.35
N ALA A 141 11.56 -8.79 18.15
CA ALA A 141 12.92 -9.11 17.71
C ALA A 141 13.04 -10.55 17.19
N PRO A 142 13.99 -10.85 16.26
CA PRO A 142 14.16 -12.18 15.69
C PRO A 142 14.26 -13.27 16.75
N GLY A 143 13.47 -14.34 16.59
CA GLY A 143 13.39 -15.48 17.52
C GLY A 143 12.05 -15.62 18.23
N THR A 144 11.18 -14.62 18.17
CA THR A 144 9.80 -14.69 18.67
C THR A 144 8.82 -14.86 17.50
N THR A 145 7.83 -15.71 17.65
CA THR A 145 6.74 -15.87 16.70
C THR A 145 5.90 -14.58 16.70
N ALA A 146 5.73 -13.93 15.55
CA ALA A 146 4.78 -12.84 15.42
C ALA A 146 3.37 -13.39 15.72
N VAL A 147 2.76 -12.92 16.78
CA VAL A 147 1.37 -13.20 17.09
C VAL A 147 0.59 -11.97 16.67
N VAL A 148 -0.35 -12.12 15.71
CA VAL A 148 -1.34 -11.07 15.46
C VAL A 148 -2.12 -10.87 16.75
N PRO A 149 -2.17 -9.67 17.35
CA PRO A 149 -2.94 -9.46 18.56
C PRO A 149 -4.38 -9.93 18.36
N ALA A 150 -4.93 -10.65 19.31
CA ALA A 150 -6.32 -11.11 19.27
C ALA A 150 -7.30 -9.93 19.07
N SER A 151 -6.90 -8.72 19.47
CA SER A 151 -7.60 -7.46 19.22
C SER A 151 -7.61 -7.07 17.73
N LEU A 152 -6.54 -7.34 16.97
CA LEU A 152 -6.49 -7.08 15.53
C LEU A 152 -7.32 -8.13 14.78
N ALA A 153 -7.19 -9.41 15.12
CA ALA A 153 -8.03 -10.47 14.58
C ALA A 153 -9.51 -10.20 14.88
N ALA A 154 -9.83 -9.73 16.10
CA ALA A 154 -11.19 -9.31 16.47
C ALA A 154 -11.63 -8.01 15.77
N PHE A 155 -10.72 -7.07 15.52
CA PHE A 155 -10.98 -5.83 14.77
C PHE A 155 -11.21 -6.15 13.29
N VAL A 156 -10.33 -6.92 12.65
CA VAL A 156 -10.48 -7.34 11.25
C VAL A 156 -11.70 -8.24 11.10
N ALA A 157 -11.89 -9.25 11.96
CA ALA A 157 -13.11 -10.07 11.95
C ALA A 157 -14.36 -9.27 12.35
N GLY A 158 -14.22 -8.27 13.21
CA GLY A 158 -15.28 -7.31 13.54
C GLY A 158 -15.56 -6.36 12.38
N SER A 159 -14.55 -5.90 11.69
CA SER A 159 -14.67 -5.12 10.46
C SER A 159 -15.24 -5.99 9.34
N LEU A 160 -14.73 -7.19 9.12
CA LEU A 160 -15.23 -8.16 8.15
C LEU A 160 -16.69 -8.56 8.43
N ARG A 161 -17.07 -8.84 9.67
CA ARG A 161 -18.49 -9.07 10.05
C ARG A 161 -19.38 -7.84 9.92
N ARG A 162 -18.77 -6.67 9.81
CA ARG A 162 -19.50 -5.40 9.70
C ARG A 162 -19.62 -4.89 8.26
N VAL A 163 -18.87 -5.44 7.24
CA VAL A 163 -18.88 -5.06 5.80
C VAL A 163 -20.04 -5.71 5.01
N GLY A 164 -20.94 -6.47 5.56
CA GLY A 164 -21.97 -7.22 4.83
C GLY A 164 -23.34 -6.61 4.70
N ALA A 165 -23.54 -5.32 4.76
CA ALA A 165 -24.90 -4.84 4.54
C ALA A 165 -25.08 -3.34 4.29
N ALA A 166 -24.28 -2.73 3.47
CA ALA A 166 -24.75 -1.58 2.73
C ALA A 166 -24.57 -1.91 1.25
N VAL A 167 -25.60 -2.50 0.66
CA VAL A 167 -25.71 -2.62 -0.80
C VAL A 167 -25.85 -1.18 -1.28
N SER A 168 -24.77 -0.59 -1.75
CA SER A 168 -24.83 0.60 -2.58
C SER A 168 -25.01 0.18 -4.04
N ASP A 169 -25.60 1.03 -4.87
CA ASP A 169 -25.76 0.81 -6.30
C ASP A 169 -24.41 0.60 -7.03
N LEU A 170 -23.29 0.82 -6.33
CA LEU A 170 -21.93 0.57 -6.80
C LEU A 170 -21.41 -0.84 -6.54
N GLU A 171 -22.03 -1.64 -5.68
CA GLU A 171 -21.50 -2.95 -5.32
C GLU A 171 -21.31 -3.84 -6.55
N ALA A 172 -22.31 -3.95 -7.40
CA ALA A 172 -22.24 -4.81 -8.58
C ALA A 172 -21.16 -4.37 -9.59
N PRO A 173 -21.03 -3.08 -9.98
CA PRO A 173 -19.95 -2.63 -10.86
C PRO A 173 -18.56 -2.79 -10.25
N LEU A 174 -18.38 -2.48 -8.96
CA LEU A 174 -17.12 -2.63 -8.27
C LEU A 174 -16.73 -4.11 -8.10
N VAL A 175 -17.69 -4.99 -7.79
CA VAL A 175 -17.49 -6.43 -7.76
C VAL A 175 -17.06 -6.94 -9.12
N THR A 176 -17.73 -6.52 -10.20
CA THR A 176 -17.38 -6.94 -11.56
C THR A 176 -15.98 -6.49 -11.96
N LEU A 177 -15.63 -5.22 -11.71
CA LEU A 177 -14.28 -4.70 -12.00
C LEU A 177 -13.21 -5.43 -11.17
N ARG A 178 -13.46 -5.61 -9.89
CA ARG A 178 -12.60 -6.35 -8.97
C ARG A 178 -12.36 -7.79 -9.45
N GLU A 179 -13.41 -8.51 -9.82
CA GLU A 179 -13.29 -9.89 -10.28
C GLU A 179 -12.52 -9.99 -11.59
N CYS A 180 -12.79 -9.09 -12.54
CA CYS A 180 -12.05 -9.02 -13.79
C CYS A 180 -10.55 -8.74 -13.56
N LEU A 181 -10.21 -7.76 -12.76
CA LEU A 181 -8.81 -7.42 -12.45
C LEU A 181 -8.13 -8.54 -11.67
N ARG A 182 -8.79 -9.04 -10.63
CA ARG A 182 -8.26 -10.10 -9.78
C ARG A 182 -7.97 -11.37 -10.56
N ASP A 183 -8.95 -11.88 -11.29
CA ASP A 183 -8.83 -13.17 -11.97
C ASP A 183 -7.75 -13.12 -13.04
N GLU A 184 -7.57 -11.98 -13.68
CA GLU A 184 -6.52 -11.77 -14.66
C GLU A 184 -5.13 -11.66 -14.01
N VAL A 185 -4.98 -10.90 -12.93
CA VAL A 185 -3.71 -10.81 -12.19
C VAL A 185 -3.35 -12.16 -11.56
N VAL A 186 -4.29 -12.84 -10.94
CA VAL A 186 -4.07 -14.20 -10.37
C VAL A 186 -3.65 -15.18 -11.45
N ARG A 187 -4.28 -15.14 -12.64
CA ARG A 187 -3.90 -15.98 -13.78
C ARG A 187 -2.46 -15.72 -14.22
N LEU A 188 -2.05 -14.46 -14.28
CA LEU A 188 -0.69 -14.07 -14.68
C LEU A 188 0.35 -14.46 -13.63
N VAL A 189 0.05 -14.26 -12.35
CA VAL A 189 0.91 -14.70 -11.24
C VAL A 189 1.06 -16.23 -11.26
N LYS A 190 -0.04 -16.98 -11.46
CA LYS A 190 0.01 -18.45 -11.62
C LYS A 190 0.86 -18.87 -12.82
N THR A 191 0.65 -18.25 -13.99
CA THR A 191 1.42 -18.54 -15.20
C THR A 191 2.91 -18.32 -14.99
N TRP A 192 3.27 -17.29 -14.21
CA TRP A 192 4.64 -17.00 -13.84
C TRP A 192 5.19 -18.02 -12.84
N GLN A 193 4.43 -18.35 -11.78
CA GLN A 193 4.83 -19.37 -10.79
C GLN A 193 5.08 -20.72 -11.46
N ASP A 194 4.23 -21.12 -12.42
CA ASP A 194 4.40 -22.36 -13.19
C ASP A 194 5.67 -22.32 -14.05
N LYS A 195 6.01 -21.17 -14.64
CA LYS A 195 7.26 -20.98 -15.40
C LYS A 195 8.50 -21.07 -14.55
N VAL A 196 8.47 -20.49 -13.33
CA VAL A 196 9.64 -20.45 -12.42
C VAL A 196 9.79 -21.75 -11.65
N SER A 197 8.71 -22.39 -11.24
CA SER A 197 8.74 -23.59 -10.40
C SER A 197 8.80 -24.93 -11.16
N GLY A 198 8.50 -24.91 -12.46
CA GLY A 198 8.45 -26.14 -13.27
C GLY A 198 7.41 -27.18 -12.79
N ARG A 199 6.41 -26.75 -11.99
CA ARG A 199 5.39 -27.61 -11.39
C ARG A 199 3.99 -27.17 -11.79
N SER A 200 3.26 -28.03 -12.46
CA SER A 200 1.82 -27.93 -12.62
C SER A 200 1.14 -28.50 -11.35
N GLY A 201 0.52 -27.65 -10.57
CA GLY A 201 -0.27 -28.04 -9.39
C GLY A 201 -1.79 -27.93 -9.65
N PRO A 202 -2.65 -28.63 -8.91
CA PRO A 202 -4.10 -28.67 -9.15
C PRO A 202 -4.75 -27.31 -8.78
N GLU A 203 -5.74 -26.93 -9.58
CA GLU A 203 -6.55 -25.72 -9.39
C GLU A 203 -7.34 -25.78 -8.08
N SER A 204 -7.10 -24.83 -7.18
CA SER A 204 -7.98 -24.56 -6.04
C SER A 204 -8.95 -23.44 -6.39
N VAL A 205 -10.21 -23.79 -6.57
CA VAL A 205 -11.32 -22.85 -6.75
C VAL A 205 -11.82 -22.44 -5.36
N VAL A 206 -11.64 -21.18 -4.97
CA VAL A 206 -12.22 -20.64 -3.72
C VAL A 206 -13.61 -20.08 -4.03
N ARG A 207 -14.65 -20.63 -3.38
CA ARG A 207 -16.04 -20.14 -3.45
C ARG A 207 -16.33 -19.18 -2.32
N PHE A 208 -16.99 -18.07 -2.63
CA PHE A 208 -17.39 -17.05 -1.69
C PHE A 208 -18.75 -17.29 -1.03
N ALA A 209 -18.83 -16.98 0.26
CA ALA A 209 -20.09 -16.91 1.01
C ALA A 209 -20.40 -15.45 1.39
N GLY A 210 -21.66 -15.15 1.29
CA GLY A 210 -22.30 -13.84 1.31
C GLY A 210 -22.03 -12.84 2.44
N ALA A 211 -22.46 -11.66 2.11
CA ALA A 211 -22.30 -10.38 2.75
C ALA A 211 -22.91 -10.23 4.15
N ALA A 212 -22.23 -9.55 5.04
CA ALA A 212 -22.70 -9.12 6.37
C ALA A 212 -22.61 -7.60 6.53
N ARG A 213 -23.52 -6.96 7.30
CA ARG A 213 -23.66 -5.49 7.48
C ARG A 213 -22.60 -4.86 8.38
N HIS A 214 -22.09 -3.65 8.05
CA HIS A 214 -20.90 -3.07 8.65
C HIS A 214 -21.13 -1.76 9.40
N ARG A 215 -20.26 -1.55 10.43
CA ARG A 215 -19.98 -0.21 10.96
C ARG A 215 -18.71 0.29 10.25
N LEU A 216 -18.69 1.59 9.93
CA LEU A 216 -17.50 2.25 9.37
C LEU A 216 -16.26 1.94 10.19
N PRO A 217 -15.09 1.72 9.55
CA PRO A 217 -13.84 1.61 10.27
C PRO A 217 -13.59 2.90 11.05
N VAL A 218 -12.99 2.77 12.22
CA VAL A 218 -12.61 3.92 13.06
C VAL A 218 -11.09 3.99 13.04
N ILE A 219 -10.55 5.08 12.53
CA ILE A 219 -9.15 5.38 12.65
C ILE A 219 -8.89 5.85 14.08
N HIS A 220 -8.01 5.18 14.81
CA HIS A 220 -7.63 5.55 16.15
C HIS A 220 -6.51 6.59 16.12
N ARG A 221 -6.59 7.60 17.01
CA ARG A 221 -5.48 8.54 17.20
C ARG A 221 -4.25 7.85 17.77
N ARG A 222 -4.49 6.92 18.73
CA ARG A 222 -3.44 6.08 19.30
C ARG A 222 -3.67 4.64 18.85
N PRO A 223 -2.65 3.94 18.30
CA PRO A 223 -2.77 2.53 17.99
C PRO A 223 -3.10 1.74 19.27
N PRO A 224 -3.86 0.64 19.16
CA PRO A 224 -4.02 -0.27 20.29
C PRO A 224 -2.63 -0.74 20.73
N GLY A 225 -2.30 -0.58 21.99
CA GLY A 225 -1.00 -1.01 22.53
C GLY A 225 -0.77 -2.49 22.27
N GLY A 226 0.44 -2.83 21.79
CA GLY A 226 0.94 -4.20 21.71
C GLY A 226 1.15 -4.79 23.09
N ALA A 227 1.34 -6.11 23.17
CA ALA A 227 1.79 -6.77 24.40
C ALA A 227 3.18 -6.26 24.78
N ASP A 228 3.53 -6.28 26.07
CA ASP A 228 4.73 -5.65 26.68
C ASP A 228 6.10 -5.95 26.01
N GLU A 229 6.17 -6.92 25.11
CA GLU A 229 7.39 -7.27 24.36
C GLU A 229 7.33 -6.92 22.85
N GLU A 230 6.22 -6.35 22.39
CA GLU A 230 6.02 -5.98 20.98
C GLU A 230 6.10 -4.46 20.83
N THR A 231 6.82 -4.01 19.82
CA THR A 231 6.90 -2.58 19.48
C THR A 231 6.08 -2.29 18.24
N ASP A 232 5.08 -1.42 18.37
CA ASP A 232 4.44 -0.79 17.23
C ASP A 232 5.35 0.24 16.55
N LEU A 233 4.92 0.80 15.42
CA LEU A 233 5.74 1.75 14.67
C LEU A 233 6.09 3.01 15.49
N LEU A 234 5.14 3.58 16.25
CA LEU A 234 5.41 4.79 17.04
C LEU A 234 6.37 4.51 18.19
N ALA A 235 6.20 3.38 18.91
CA ALA A 235 7.11 2.95 19.97
C ALA A 235 8.52 2.70 19.42
N PHE A 236 8.64 2.08 18.25
CA PHE A 236 9.91 1.89 17.56
C PHE A 236 10.58 3.22 17.20
N LEU A 237 9.83 4.16 16.59
CA LEU A 237 10.36 5.49 16.23
C LEU A 237 10.76 6.29 17.47
N THR A 238 10.00 6.22 18.56
CA THR A 238 10.33 6.86 19.84
C THR A 238 11.67 6.34 20.37
N SER A 239 11.84 5.02 20.46
CA SER A 239 13.09 4.41 20.91
C SER A 239 14.26 4.73 19.97
N SER A 240 13.99 4.87 18.66
CA SER A 240 15.01 5.26 17.68
C SER A 240 15.43 6.71 17.86
N ALA A 241 14.48 7.63 18.06
CA ALA A 241 14.77 9.05 18.33
C ALA A 241 15.60 9.24 19.61
N GLU A 242 15.28 8.49 20.67
CA GLU A 242 16.04 8.51 21.93
C GLU A 242 17.47 8.03 21.73
N ARG A 243 17.64 6.92 21.00
CA ARG A 243 18.93 6.27 20.76
C ARG A 243 19.85 7.09 19.86
N VAL A 244 19.29 7.69 18.81
CA VAL A 244 20.04 8.56 17.87
C VAL A 244 20.40 9.89 18.54
N GLY A 245 19.53 10.41 19.40
CA GLY A 245 19.76 11.65 20.17
C GLY A 245 19.58 12.95 19.36
N THR A 246 19.26 12.84 18.06
CA THR A 246 18.98 13.96 17.15
C THR A 246 17.60 13.79 16.51
N ALA A 247 17.16 14.79 15.73
CA ALA A 247 15.97 14.69 14.92
C ALA A 247 16.07 13.49 13.96
N LEU A 248 15.01 12.70 13.86
CA LEU A 248 14.92 11.66 12.82
C LEU A 248 14.42 12.28 11.51
N ASP A 249 14.87 11.71 10.41
CA ASP A 249 14.35 11.93 9.05
C ASP A 249 13.65 10.66 8.58
N VAL A 250 12.32 10.68 8.57
CA VAL A 250 11.48 9.52 8.27
C VAL A 250 10.78 9.70 6.95
N THR A 251 11.12 8.90 5.96
CA THR A 251 10.42 8.84 4.68
C THR A 251 9.47 7.64 4.66
N VAL A 252 8.22 7.84 4.24
CA VAL A 252 7.27 6.75 4.01
C VAL A 252 7.18 6.50 2.51
N THR A 253 7.30 5.24 2.10
CA THR A 253 7.19 4.86 0.68
C THR A 253 6.25 3.69 0.47
N GLY A 254 5.65 3.63 -0.71
CA GLY A 254 4.77 2.54 -1.11
C GLY A 254 4.36 2.65 -2.58
N HIS A 255 3.97 1.51 -3.15
CA HIS A 255 3.54 1.39 -4.54
C HIS A 255 2.09 0.88 -4.59
N SER A 256 1.31 1.31 -5.60
CA SER A 256 -0.09 0.88 -5.77
C SER A 256 -0.97 1.32 -4.57
N LYS A 257 -1.80 0.45 -3.99
CA LYS A 257 -2.49 0.70 -2.71
C LYS A 257 -1.52 1.22 -1.64
N GLY A 258 -0.29 0.64 -1.59
CA GLY A 258 0.76 1.11 -0.69
C GLY A 258 1.16 2.56 -0.93
N GLY A 259 1.03 3.07 -2.16
CA GLY A 259 1.25 4.48 -2.49
C GLY A 259 0.16 5.40 -1.88
N ALA A 260 -1.10 4.99 -1.89
CA ALA A 260 -2.17 5.70 -1.19
C ALA A 260 -1.99 5.63 0.34
N LEU A 261 -1.65 4.45 0.87
CA LEU A 261 -1.40 4.25 2.29
C LEU A 261 -0.15 5.01 2.77
N ALA A 262 0.91 5.12 1.96
CA ALA A 262 2.10 5.88 2.29
C ALA A 262 1.78 7.36 2.55
N GLN A 263 0.89 7.96 1.75
CA GLN A 263 0.42 9.33 1.99
C GLN A 263 -0.33 9.46 3.32
N ALA A 264 -1.20 8.49 3.64
CA ALA A 264 -1.94 8.47 4.90
C ALA A 264 -1.02 8.24 6.11
N VAL A 265 -0.07 7.31 6.01
CA VAL A 265 0.91 7.02 7.07
C VAL A 265 1.84 8.22 7.30
N ALA A 266 2.35 8.84 6.23
CA ALA A 266 3.20 10.03 6.35
C ALA A 266 2.45 11.20 7.01
N LEU A 267 1.20 11.44 6.61
CA LEU A 267 0.37 12.45 7.24
C LEU A 267 0.11 12.12 8.72
N TRP A 268 -0.23 10.87 9.04
CA TRP A 268 -0.40 10.43 10.42
C TRP A 268 0.86 10.67 11.26
N LEU A 269 2.03 10.20 10.80
CA LEU A 269 3.30 10.39 11.52
C LEU A 269 3.63 11.86 11.72
N ARG A 270 3.37 12.72 10.72
CA ARG A 270 3.59 14.16 10.81
C ARG A 270 2.65 14.83 11.81
N GLU A 271 1.41 14.38 11.90
CA GLU A 271 0.41 14.97 12.80
C GLU A 271 0.53 14.43 14.22
N ALA A 272 0.98 13.19 14.39
CA ALA A 272 1.30 12.62 15.70
C ALA A 272 2.37 13.43 16.46
N LEU A 273 3.28 14.10 15.74
CA LEU A 273 4.28 15.01 16.36
C LEU A 273 3.63 16.20 17.10
N ASP A 274 2.44 16.61 16.70
CA ASP A 274 1.74 17.75 17.29
C ASP A 274 0.77 17.32 18.43
N VAL A 275 0.60 16.01 18.66
CA VAL A 275 -0.26 15.44 19.70
C VAL A 275 0.63 14.94 20.85
N PRO A 276 0.54 15.50 22.06
CA PRO A 276 1.46 15.17 23.17
C PRO A 276 1.56 13.67 23.46
N ASP A 277 0.43 12.96 23.47
CA ASP A 277 0.39 11.53 23.80
C ASP A 277 0.79 10.59 22.64
N GLU A 278 0.95 11.15 21.43
CA GLU A 278 1.34 10.41 20.22
C GLU A 278 2.73 10.80 19.70
N ARG A 279 3.34 11.83 20.31
CA ARG A 279 4.62 12.40 19.88
C ARG A 279 5.75 11.38 20.02
N TRP A 280 6.32 10.99 18.89
CA TRP A 280 7.35 9.94 18.80
C TRP A 280 8.79 10.46 18.65
N ASP A 281 8.98 11.77 18.49
CA ASP A 281 10.31 12.36 18.25
C ASP A 281 11.01 12.87 19.51
N ALA A 282 10.40 12.69 20.68
CA ALA A 282 10.86 13.25 21.96
C ALA A 282 11.10 14.79 21.89
N GLY A 283 10.39 15.50 21.01
CA GLY A 283 10.50 16.95 20.85
C GLY A 283 11.73 17.42 20.07
N ARG A 284 12.41 16.54 19.31
CA ARG A 284 13.63 16.85 18.56
C ARG A 284 13.40 17.46 17.18
N GLY A 285 12.14 17.58 16.74
CA GLY A 285 11.79 18.22 15.47
C GLY A 285 11.99 17.30 14.26
N ALA A 286 11.56 16.04 14.38
CA ALA A 286 11.68 15.07 13.30
C ALA A 286 11.03 15.52 11.98
N GLY A 287 11.70 15.22 10.86
CA GLY A 287 11.19 15.38 9.51
C GLY A 287 10.36 14.18 9.09
N VAL A 288 9.27 14.43 8.34
CA VAL A 288 8.48 13.36 7.70
C VAL A 288 8.30 13.69 6.23
N ALA A 289 8.66 12.75 5.37
CA ALA A 289 8.48 12.80 3.92
C ALA A 289 7.65 11.64 3.41
N CYS A 290 7.10 11.78 2.20
CA CYS A 290 6.37 10.75 1.49
C CYS A 290 6.90 10.59 0.07
N HIS A 291 7.17 9.34 -0.36
CA HIS A 291 7.40 8.98 -1.75
C HIS A 291 6.39 7.92 -2.18
N ALA A 292 5.29 8.34 -2.78
CA ALA A 292 4.26 7.45 -3.31
C ALA A 292 4.51 7.12 -4.78
N PHE A 293 4.25 5.88 -5.17
CA PHE A 293 4.32 5.43 -6.57
C PHE A 293 3.01 4.76 -6.96
N ALA A 294 2.50 5.07 -8.14
CA ALA A 294 1.32 4.42 -8.71
C ALA A 294 0.07 4.42 -7.81
N GLY A 295 -0.02 5.36 -6.86
CA GLY A 295 -1.08 5.34 -5.84
C GLY A 295 -2.43 5.81 -6.36
N PRO A 296 -3.55 5.12 -6.01
CA PRO A 296 -4.89 5.67 -6.20
C PRO A 296 -5.14 6.83 -5.23
N THR A 297 -6.26 7.53 -5.42
CA THR A 297 -6.66 8.65 -4.57
C THR A 297 -7.01 8.19 -3.15
N PRO A 298 -6.30 8.63 -2.09
CA PRO A 298 -6.54 8.13 -0.74
C PRO A 298 -7.78 8.72 -0.06
N GLY A 299 -8.21 9.94 -0.47
CA GLY A 299 -9.29 10.65 0.21
C GLY A 299 -9.85 11.84 -0.58
N ASN A 300 -10.67 12.65 0.09
CA ASN A 300 -11.34 13.79 -0.51
C ASN A 300 -10.42 15.02 -0.68
N ALA A 301 -10.93 16.06 -1.35
CA ALA A 301 -10.17 17.29 -1.58
C ALA A 301 -9.66 17.95 -0.29
N ALA A 302 -10.39 17.85 0.81
CA ALA A 302 -9.94 18.39 2.08
C ALA A 302 -8.77 17.60 2.69
N PHE A 303 -8.76 16.27 2.51
CA PHE A 303 -7.62 15.43 2.87
C PHE A 303 -6.40 15.77 2.00
N ALA A 304 -6.58 15.89 0.69
CA ALA A 304 -5.48 16.26 -0.22
C ALA A 304 -4.83 17.59 0.18
N ARG A 305 -5.63 18.64 0.40
CA ARG A 305 -5.12 19.94 0.90
C ARG A 305 -4.39 19.83 2.24
N ARG A 306 -4.83 18.90 3.10
CA ARG A 306 -4.16 18.69 4.38
C ARG A 306 -2.79 18.05 4.22
N VAL A 307 -2.65 17.05 3.34
CA VAL A 307 -1.34 16.49 2.96
C VAL A 307 -0.43 17.59 2.42
N GLU A 308 -0.93 18.42 1.49
CA GLU A 308 -0.19 19.54 0.91
C GLU A 308 0.27 20.55 1.97
N ALA A 309 -0.60 20.89 2.91
CA ALA A 309 -0.29 21.84 3.98
C ALA A 309 0.70 21.27 5.01
N ARG A 310 0.69 19.96 5.25
CA ARG A 310 1.49 19.33 6.32
C ARG A 310 2.82 18.79 5.85
N LEU A 311 2.87 18.27 4.62
CA LEU A 311 4.09 17.71 4.03
C LEU A 311 4.73 18.67 3.01
N GLY A 312 3.95 19.45 2.27
CA GLY A 312 4.46 20.44 1.31
C GLY A 312 5.45 19.85 0.31
N ALA A 313 6.66 20.39 0.27
CA ALA A 313 7.74 19.93 -0.61
C ALA A 313 8.30 18.54 -0.24
N ALA A 314 7.98 18.02 0.94
CA ALA A 314 8.38 16.67 1.36
C ALA A 314 7.41 15.57 0.86
N HIS A 315 6.35 15.93 0.15
CA HIS A 315 5.47 14.99 -0.53
C HIS A 315 5.91 14.82 -1.99
N HIS A 316 6.12 13.58 -2.40
CA HIS A 316 6.43 13.18 -3.77
C HIS A 316 5.49 12.07 -4.20
N HIS A 317 4.90 12.19 -5.39
CA HIS A 317 4.06 11.16 -5.98
C HIS A 317 4.39 10.99 -7.46
N THR A 318 4.98 9.86 -7.80
CA THR A 318 5.30 9.50 -9.19
C THR A 318 4.15 8.74 -9.80
N ARG A 319 3.61 9.26 -10.92
CA ARG A 319 2.42 8.77 -11.62
C ARG A 319 2.71 8.52 -13.10
N ASN A 320 2.26 7.39 -13.60
CA ASN A 320 2.21 7.10 -15.03
C ASN A 320 0.81 7.42 -15.57
N ARG A 321 0.71 8.28 -16.57
CA ARG A 321 -0.58 8.67 -17.19
C ARG A 321 -1.33 7.51 -17.84
N HIS A 322 -0.66 6.43 -18.15
CA HIS A 322 -1.29 5.22 -18.69
C HIS A 322 -1.58 4.17 -17.61
N ASP A 323 -1.25 4.43 -16.36
CA ASP A 323 -1.56 3.54 -15.25
C ASP A 323 -2.98 3.81 -14.72
N ILE A 324 -3.90 2.88 -14.95
CA ILE A 324 -5.30 2.97 -14.53
C ILE A 324 -5.45 3.22 -13.02
N VAL A 325 -4.56 2.65 -12.20
CA VAL A 325 -4.63 2.77 -10.74
C VAL A 325 -4.50 4.23 -10.30
N THR A 326 -3.65 5.01 -10.96
CA THR A 326 -3.45 6.42 -10.62
C THR A 326 -4.66 7.31 -10.95
N HIS A 327 -5.55 6.86 -11.82
CA HIS A 327 -6.80 7.55 -12.16
C HIS A 327 -7.95 7.26 -11.17
N ALA A 328 -7.84 6.19 -10.37
CA ALA A 328 -8.83 5.85 -9.37
C ALA A 328 -8.71 6.82 -8.18
N TRP A 329 -9.67 7.35 -7.77
CA TRP A 329 -11.08 7.51 -7.70
C TRP A 329 -11.46 8.96 -8.02
N GLN A 330 -10.49 9.76 -8.49
CA GLN A 330 -10.73 11.14 -8.89
C GLN A 330 -11.59 11.17 -10.15
N ILE A 331 -12.73 11.84 -10.10
CA ILE A 331 -13.79 11.78 -11.12
C ILE A 331 -13.28 12.21 -12.49
N ASP A 332 -12.56 13.34 -12.55
CA ASP A 332 -12.05 13.92 -13.79
C ASP A 332 -11.09 12.98 -14.53
N GLU A 333 -10.33 12.16 -13.79
CA GLU A 333 -9.36 11.22 -14.33
C GLU A 333 -9.99 9.84 -14.57
N LEU A 334 -10.87 9.39 -13.67
CA LEU A 334 -11.54 8.09 -13.77
C LEU A 334 -12.33 7.97 -15.08
N GLY A 335 -12.96 9.06 -15.54
CA GLY A 335 -13.67 9.12 -16.81
C GLY A 335 -12.79 8.90 -18.06
N ASP A 336 -11.48 9.00 -17.94
CA ASP A 336 -10.54 8.74 -19.05
C ASP A 336 -10.10 7.26 -19.14
N VAL A 337 -10.27 6.46 -18.08
CA VAL A 337 -9.89 5.04 -18.04
C VAL A 337 -10.38 4.24 -19.26
N PRO A 338 -11.64 4.39 -19.76
CA PRO A 338 -12.08 3.65 -20.94
C PRO A 338 -11.35 3.98 -22.25
N LYS A 339 -10.50 5.02 -22.25
CA LYS A 339 -9.74 5.46 -23.44
C LYS A 339 -8.26 5.07 -23.37
N LEU A 340 -7.74 4.71 -22.18
CA LEU A 340 -6.30 4.59 -21.95
C LEU A 340 -5.60 3.56 -22.84
N TYR A 341 -6.24 2.40 -23.10
CA TYR A 341 -5.66 1.34 -23.91
C TYR A 341 -6.49 1.04 -25.17
N GLY A 342 -7.24 2.03 -25.65
CA GLY A 342 -8.10 1.89 -26.82
C GLY A 342 -9.17 0.81 -26.64
N ASP A 343 -9.28 -0.10 -27.62
CA ASP A 343 -10.32 -1.15 -27.62
C ASP A 343 -10.19 -2.13 -26.42
N ARG A 344 -9.01 -2.21 -25.77
CA ARG A 344 -8.80 -3.07 -24.61
C ARG A 344 -9.46 -2.54 -23.34
N THR A 345 -9.67 -1.23 -23.22
CA THR A 345 -10.35 -0.60 -22.07
C THR A 345 -11.79 -0.19 -22.37
N ALA A 346 -12.16 -0.06 -23.64
CA ALA A 346 -13.51 0.35 -24.04
C ALA A 346 -14.66 -0.48 -23.41
N PRO A 347 -14.53 -1.83 -23.25
CA PRO A 347 -15.56 -2.63 -22.61
C PRO A 347 -15.83 -2.27 -21.14
N PHE A 348 -14.88 -1.63 -20.44
CA PHE A 348 -15.05 -1.23 -19.04
C PHE A 348 -15.84 0.07 -18.86
N ARG A 349 -16.20 0.77 -19.95
CA ARG A 349 -16.94 2.05 -19.90
C ARG A 349 -18.18 2.01 -19.01
N PRO A 350 -19.11 1.07 -19.10
CA PRO A 350 -20.31 1.05 -18.25
C PRO A 350 -19.97 0.90 -16.76
N ILE A 351 -18.94 0.12 -16.46
CA ILE A 351 -18.46 -0.09 -15.08
C ILE A 351 -17.86 1.21 -14.54
N VAL A 352 -17.02 1.87 -15.31
CA VAL A 352 -16.40 3.15 -14.93
C VAL A 352 -17.46 4.23 -14.72
N GLU A 353 -18.46 4.35 -15.61
CA GLU A 353 -19.56 5.30 -15.48
C GLU A 353 -20.37 5.07 -14.19
N ALA A 354 -20.63 3.82 -13.83
CA ALA A 354 -21.31 3.49 -12.58
C ALA A 354 -20.45 3.85 -11.35
N ILE A 355 -19.13 3.58 -11.38
CA ILE A 355 -18.20 3.98 -10.32
C ILE A 355 -18.17 5.50 -10.19
N VAL A 356 -18.05 6.25 -11.29
CA VAL A 356 -18.07 7.72 -11.30
C VAL A 356 -19.34 8.25 -10.63
N ALA A 357 -20.51 7.70 -11.00
CA ALA A 357 -21.78 8.12 -10.40
C ALA A 357 -21.79 7.96 -8.87
N GLY A 358 -21.24 6.86 -8.37
CA GLY A 358 -21.23 6.58 -6.94
C GLY A 358 -20.18 7.35 -6.14
N VAL A 359 -19.00 7.62 -6.71
CA VAL A 359 -17.95 8.37 -5.99
C VAL A 359 -18.08 9.89 -6.15
N THR A 360 -18.91 10.38 -7.09
CA THR A 360 -19.14 11.82 -7.32
C THR A 360 -19.45 12.60 -6.03
N PRO A 361 -20.32 12.15 -5.12
CA PRO A 361 -20.63 12.89 -3.90
C PRO A 361 -19.48 12.98 -2.90
N LEU A 362 -18.40 12.19 -3.08
CA LEU A 362 -17.35 11.99 -2.09
C LEU A 362 -16.14 12.92 -2.31
N ASP A 363 -16.12 13.66 -3.43
CA ASP A 363 -15.12 14.67 -3.77
C ASP A 363 -13.66 14.16 -3.67
N TYR A 364 -13.38 12.95 -4.18
CA TYR A 364 -12.04 12.39 -4.21
C TYR A 364 -11.09 13.27 -5.03
N ARG A 365 -9.90 13.55 -4.48
CA ARG A 365 -8.86 14.37 -5.11
C ARG A 365 -7.46 13.82 -4.84
N GLN A 366 -6.67 13.73 -5.90
CA GLN A 366 -5.23 13.48 -5.78
C GLN A 366 -4.53 14.68 -5.12
N VAL A 367 -3.53 14.39 -4.31
CA VAL A 367 -2.59 15.40 -3.81
C VAL A 367 -1.78 15.91 -4.99
N ARG A 368 -1.70 17.23 -5.16
CA ARG A 368 -1.04 17.88 -6.30
C ARG A 368 0.39 18.31 -6.02
N ALA A 369 0.73 18.59 -4.75
CA ALA A 369 2.08 18.97 -4.37
C ALA A 369 3.06 17.83 -4.64
N GLY A 370 4.20 18.12 -5.28
CA GLY A 370 5.26 17.14 -5.52
C GLY A 370 4.90 16.00 -6.48
N VAL A 371 3.89 16.16 -7.31
CA VAL A 371 3.53 15.16 -8.33
C VAL A 371 4.50 15.24 -9.50
N ARG A 372 5.11 14.11 -9.85
CA ARG A 372 5.84 13.89 -11.09
C ARG A 372 5.05 12.92 -11.97
N GLU A 373 4.74 13.37 -13.18
CA GLU A 373 4.03 12.55 -14.17
C GLU A 373 4.93 12.18 -15.33
N PHE A 374 4.78 10.94 -15.81
CA PHE A 374 5.34 10.47 -17.06
C PHE A 374 4.27 9.71 -17.85
N ALA A 375 4.57 9.33 -19.08
CA ALA A 375 3.70 8.52 -19.92
C ALA A 375 4.49 7.30 -20.40
N GLY A 376 4.26 6.15 -19.78
CA GLY A 376 4.84 4.90 -20.25
C GLY A 376 4.35 4.58 -21.67
N PRO A 377 5.21 4.14 -22.59
CA PRO A 377 4.78 3.81 -23.95
C PRO A 377 3.78 2.64 -23.94
N LEU A 378 2.68 2.78 -24.67
CA LEU A 378 1.76 1.66 -24.90
C LEU A 378 2.46 0.60 -25.75
N ARG A 379 2.26 -0.67 -25.43
CA ARG A 379 2.84 -1.79 -26.15
C ARG A 379 1.87 -2.32 -27.20
N PRO A 380 2.17 -2.17 -28.50
CA PRO A 380 1.32 -2.72 -29.56
C PRO A 380 1.20 -4.24 -29.52
N GLU A 381 2.23 -4.91 -28.99
CA GLU A 381 2.28 -6.37 -28.84
C GLU A 381 1.45 -6.92 -27.68
N SER A 382 1.01 -6.08 -26.74
CA SER A 382 0.13 -6.52 -25.64
C SER A 382 -1.19 -7.03 -26.18
N ARG A 383 -1.48 -8.31 -25.93
CA ARG A 383 -2.65 -9.02 -26.47
C ARG A 383 -3.90 -8.87 -25.61
N SER A 384 -3.72 -8.47 -24.35
CA SER A 384 -4.81 -8.35 -23.41
C SER A 384 -4.72 -7.04 -22.61
N PHE A 385 -5.86 -6.66 -22.01
CA PHE A 385 -5.93 -5.61 -21.03
C PHE A 385 -4.92 -5.80 -19.89
N ALA A 386 -4.83 -7.02 -19.35
CA ALA A 386 -3.99 -7.32 -18.20
C ALA A 386 -2.48 -7.23 -18.51
N GLU A 387 -2.05 -7.66 -19.69
CA GLU A 387 -0.64 -7.51 -20.10
C GLU A 387 -0.25 -6.03 -20.15
N GLU A 388 -1.12 -5.18 -20.69
CA GLU A 388 -0.86 -3.74 -20.74
C GLU A 388 -0.96 -3.12 -19.35
N PHE A 389 -1.96 -3.49 -18.55
CA PHE A 389 -2.12 -3.01 -17.18
C PHE A 389 -0.88 -3.30 -16.32
N ILE A 390 -0.38 -4.53 -16.33
CA ILE A 390 0.82 -4.91 -15.57
C ILE A 390 2.03 -4.12 -16.05
N HIS A 391 2.19 -3.98 -17.37
CA HIS A 391 3.27 -3.17 -17.90
C HIS A 391 3.20 -1.72 -17.41
N GLN A 392 2.05 -1.08 -17.53
CA GLN A 392 1.89 0.33 -17.17
C GLN A 392 1.98 0.56 -15.65
N HIS A 393 1.54 -0.43 -14.86
CA HIS A 393 1.51 -0.34 -13.40
C HIS A 393 2.83 -0.75 -12.72
N LEU A 394 3.67 -1.56 -13.37
CA LEU A 394 4.92 -2.08 -12.80
C LEU A 394 6.13 -1.69 -13.65
N ASP A 395 6.27 -2.27 -14.87
CA ASP A 395 7.48 -2.15 -15.68
C ASP A 395 7.77 -0.71 -16.12
N ALA A 396 6.73 0.07 -16.41
CA ALA A 396 6.87 1.44 -16.88
C ALA A 396 7.56 2.34 -15.84
N TYR A 397 7.29 2.14 -14.55
CA TYR A 397 7.97 2.87 -13.46
C TYR A 397 9.45 2.50 -13.35
N LEU A 398 9.78 1.23 -13.50
CA LEU A 398 11.17 0.77 -13.47
C LEU A 398 11.99 1.35 -14.63
N ARG A 399 11.40 1.37 -15.82
CA ARG A 399 12.02 1.95 -17.02
C ARG A 399 12.16 3.46 -16.93
N ASP A 400 11.11 4.17 -16.47
CA ASP A 400 11.14 5.62 -16.30
C ASP A 400 12.25 6.07 -15.33
N LEU A 401 12.49 5.28 -14.28
CA LEU A 401 13.56 5.51 -13.33
C LEU A 401 14.90 4.87 -13.73
N GLY A 402 14.98 4.17 -14.87
CA GLY A 402 16.20 3.53 -15.33
C GLY A 402 16.68 2.35 -14.48
N LEU A 403 15.77 1.75 -13.68
CA LEU A 403 16.10 0.59 -12.83
C LEU A 403 16.30 -0.69 -13.64
N ASP A 404 15.67 -0.80 -14.80
CA ASP A 404 15.84 -1.90 -15.76
C ASP A 404 17.28 -2.01 -16.28
N ALA A 405 18.00 -0.91 -16.40
CA ALA A 405 19.42 -0.90 -16.75
C ALA A 405 20.32 -1.61 -15.71
N PHE A 406 19.82 -1.81 -14.49
CA PHE A 406 20.50 -2.55 -13.42
C PHE A 406 19.97 -3.98 -13.26
N GLY A 407 19.20 -4.49 -14.25
CA GLY A 407 18.62 -5.82 -14.22
C GLY A 407 17.43 -5.98 -13.26
N ILE A 408 16.82 -4.86 -12.86
CA ILE A 408 15.66 -4.86 -11.99
C ILE A 408 14.41 -4.77 -12.87
N ASP A 409 13.73 -5.88 -13.06
CA ASP A 409 12.43 -5.99 -13.72
C ASP A 409 11.29 -6.17 -12.72
N ALA A 410 10.05 -6.10 -13.18
CA ALA A 410 8.88 -6.24 -12.32
C ALA A 410 8.84 -7.60 -11.63
N LEU A 411 9.27 -8.67 -12.28
CA LEU A 411 9.32 -10.00 -11.68
C LEU A 411 10.32 -10.04 -10.53
N THR A 412 11.52 -9.53 -10.76
CA THR A 412 12.60 -9.50 -9.77
C THR A 412 12.25 -8.62 -8.57
N LEU A 413 11.58 -7.48 -8.78
CA LEU A 413 11.30 -6.53 -7.71
C LEU A 413 10.01 -6.85 -6.95
N PHE A 414 8.91 -7.06 -7.67
CA PHE A 414 7.57 -7.17 -7.07
C PHE A 414 7.10 -8.60 -6.84
N LEU A 415 7.68 -9.59 -7.55
CA LEU A 415 7.23 -10.98 -7.49
C LEU A 415 8.34 -11.96 -7.05
N GLY A 416 9.57 -11.51 -6.91
CA GLY A 416 10.75 -12.32 -6.59
C GLY A 416 10.89 -12.81 -5.15
#